data_2264d681a2b1ef3d969826034be2bd22
#
_entry.id   2264d681a2b1ef3d969826034be2bd22
#
_cell.length_a   1.000
_cell.length_b   1.000
_cell.length_c   1.000
_cell.angle_alpha   90.00
_cell.angle_beta   90.00
_cell.angle_gamma   90.00
#
_symmetry.space_group_name_H-M   'P 1'
#
loop_
_entity.id
_entity.type
_entity.pdbx_description
1 polymer ?
#
loop_
_entity_poly.entity_id
_entity_poly.type
_entity_poly.pdbx_seq_one_letter_code
_entity_poly.pdbx_strand_id
1 'polypeptide(L)'
;VVIQMTWPGAPTLYYGDEAGQVGFTDPDNRRTYPWGQEDQELIRFYKEMIAVHRRFPVLAMGSLKFLHHDYNVLSYGRFNQEEQVIVIINNRNERVHVEIPVWLTGINRSSVAKLTQVFATDAVGFSSEEKEIEAPAGILEMDLLPLSGVVLHRCEE
;
A
#
# COMPACT_ATOMS: atom_id res chain seq x y z
N VAL A 1 5.30 -5.94 -2.29
CA VAL A 1 5.85 -4.61 -2.61
C VAL A 1 5.07 -3.52 -1.87
N VAL A 2 3.70 -3.49 -1.93
CA VAL A 2 2.92 -2.45 -1.25
C VAL A 2 3.29 -2.36 0.24
N ILE A 3 3.26 -3.47 0.96
CA ILE A 3 3.66 -3.51 2.38
C ILE A 3 5.12 -3.04 2.53
N GLN A 4 6.03 -3.56 1.73
CA GLN A 4 7.47 -3.24 1.81
C GLN A 4 7.74 -1.74 1.69
N MET A 5 7.04 -1.04 0.78
CA MET A 5 7.21 0.40 0.54
C MET A 5 6.44 1.29 1.51
N THR A 6 5.51 0.75 2.30
CA THR A 6 4.68 1.53 3.22
C THR A 6 4.88 1.18 4.70
N TRP A 7 5.67 0.12 5.00
CA TRP A 7 6.00 -0.29 6.36
C TRP A 7 7.02 0.67 7.00
N PRO A 8 7.05 0.80 8.34
CA PRO A 8 8.08 1.59 9.03
C PRO A 8 9.51 1.13 8.74
N GLY A 9 10.40 2.08 8.56
CA GLY A 9 11.82 1.83 8.31
C GLY A 9 12.22 2.11 6.87
N ALA A 10 13.46 1.81 6.54
CA ALA A 10 13.99 1.97 5.18
C ALA A 10 13.64 0.75 4.33
N PRO A 11 12.88 0.90 3.23
CA PRO A 11 12.63 -0.20 2.33
C PRO A 11 13.93 -0.76 1.75
N THR A 12 14.09 -2.07 1.79
CA THR A 12 15.25 -2.76 1.22
C THR A 12 14.78 -3.66 0.07
N LEU A 13 15.42 -3.53 -1.07
CA LEU A 13 15.23 -4.42 -2.23
C LEU A 13 16.41 -5.38 -2.30
N TYR A 14 16.14 -6.67 -2.40
CA TYR A 14 17.14 -7.63 -2.80
C TYR A 14 17.24 -7.60 -4.32
N TYR A 15 18.46 -7.58 -4.87
CA TYR A 15 18.66 -7.42 -6.31
C TYR A 15 17.95 -8.53 -7.10
N GLY A 16 17.24 -8.15 -8.13
CA GLY A 16 16.47 -9.06 -8.98
C GLY A 16 15.02 -9.24 -8.57
N ASP A 17 14.61 -8.93 -7.33
CA ASP A 17 13.20 -8.96 -6.91
C ASP A 17 12.35 -8.09 -7.82
N GLU A 18 12.84 -6.89 -8.16
CA GLU A 18 12.19 -5.94 -9.04
C GLU A 18 12.10 -6.41 -10.49
N ALA A 19 12.94 -7.35 -10.87
CA ALA A 19 13.00 -7.91 -12.22
C ALA A 19 12.29 -9.27 -12.37
N GLY A 20 11.64 -9.74 -11.28
CA GLY A 20 10.94 -11.02 -11.28
C GLY A 20 11.87 -12.23 -11.14
N GLN A 21 13.12 -12.02 -10.68
CA GLN A 21 14.03 -13.13 -10.44
C GLN A 21 13.53 -14.00 -9.31
N VAL A 22 13.48 -15.29 -9.54
CA VAL A 22 13.09 -16.28 -8.54
C VAL A 22 14.32 -17.04 -8.04
N GLY A 23 14.29 -17.43 -6.78
CA GLY A 23 15.29 -18.28 -6.16
C GLY A 23 14.72 -18.97 -4.94
N PHE A 24 15.38 -19.98 -4.41
CA PHE A 24 14.92 -20.70 -3.23
C PHE A 24 15.94 -20.58 -2.10
N THR A 25 16.68 -21.63 -1.80
CA THR A 25 17.74 -21.61 -0.79
C THR A 25 19.09 -21.32 -1.41
N ASP A 26 20.07 -20.98 -0.59
CA ASP A 26 21.47 -20.82 -0.99
C ASP A 26 22.03 -22.10 -1.66
N PRO A 27 22.72 -22.00 -2.79
CA PRO A 27 23.12 -20.80 -3.53
C PRO A 27 22.14 -20.32 -4.63
N ASP A 28 20.97 -20.96 -4.77
CA ASP A 28 20.03 -20.70 -5.87
C ASP A 28 19.45 -19.26 -5.83
N ASN A 29 19.35 -18.64 -4.66
CA ASN A 29 18.96 -17.26 -4.48
C ASN A 29 20.01 -16.23 -4.91
N ARG A 30 21.22 -16.66 -5.32
CA ARG A 30 22.32 -15.80 -5.77
C ARG A 30 22.58 -15.91 -7.29
N ARG A 31 21.50 -16.02 -8.06
CA ARG A 31 21.57 -16.02 -9.53
C ARG A 31 22.06 -14.68 -10.04
N THR A 32 22.63 -14.67 -11.23
CA THR A 32 22.95 -13.41 -11.92
C THR A 32 21.69 -12.65 -12.26
N TYR A 33 21.76 -11.31 -12.25
CA TYR A 33 20.64 -10.48 -12.66
C TYR A 33 20.18 -10.83 -14.09
N PRO A 34 18.86 -10.91 -14.36
CA PRO A 34 18.31 -11.41 -15.63
C PRO A 34 18.36 -10.35 -16.74
N TRP A 35 19.55 -9.87 -17.09
CA TRP A 35 19.76 -8.83 -18.10
C TRP A 35 19.09 -9.17 -19.44
N GLY A 36 18.19 -8.27 -19.90
CA GLY A 36 17.43 -8.42 -21.13
C GLY A 36 16.23 -9.36 -21.04
N GLN A 37 15.92 -9.88 -19.83
CA GLN A 37 14.80 -10.76 -19.56
C GLN A 37 14.00 -10.29 -18.33
N GLU A 38 14.16 -9.04 -17.96
CA GLU A 38 13.51 -8.44 -16.81
C GLU A 38 11.98 -8.37 -17.01
N ASP A 39 11.22 -8.62 -15.96
CA ASP A 39 9.80 -8.34 -15.93
C ASP A 39 9.58 -6.82 -15.89
N GLN A 40 9.25 -6.23 -17.04
CA GLN A 40 9.09 -4.79 -17.19
C GLN A 40 7.85 -4.26 -16.47
N GLU A 41 6.82 -5.08 -16.27
CA GLU A 41 5.62 -4.68 -15.52
C GLU A 41 5.94 -4.63 -14.03
N LEU A 42 6.65 -5.61 -13.52
CA LEU A 42 7.08 -5.63 -12.13
C LEU A 42 8.04 -4.47 -11.82
N ILE A 43 8.97 -4.16 -12.73
CA ILE A 43 9.84 -2.97 -12.61
C ILE A 43 9.01 -1.69 -12.53
N ARG A 44 7.98 -1.53 -13.38
CA ARG A 44 7.09 -0.36 -13.31
C ARG A 44 6.35 -0.30 -11.97
N PHE A 45 5.85 -1.43 -11.51
CA PHE A 45 5.17 -1.53 -10.22
C PHE A 45 6.08 -1.07 -9.06
N TYR A 46 7.34 -1.55 -9.02
CA TYR A 46 8.31 -1.09 -8.02
C TYR A 46 8.60 0.40 -8.13
N LYS A 47 8.77 0.94 -9.34
CA LYS A 47 9.01 2.37 -9.56
C LYS A 47 7.86 3.23 -9.04
N GLU A 48 6.61 2.84 -9.32
CA GLU A 48 5.43 3.55 -8.82
C GLU A 48 5.34 3.51 -7.28
N MET A 49 5.57 2.35 -6.67
CA MET A 49 5.54 2.24 -5.22
C MET A 49 6.70 2.98 -4.53
N ILE A 50 7.88 3.04 -5.16
CA ILE A 50 8.99 3.88 -4.69
C ILE A 50 8.62 5.37 -4.81
N ALA A 51 7.92 5.77 -5.88
CA ALA A 51 7.42 7.13 -6.04
C ALA A 51 6.41 7.49 -4.94
N VAL A 52 5.49 6.60 -4.61
CA VAL A 52 4.55 6.75 -3.48
C VAL A 52 5.32 6.93 -2.17
N HIS A 53 6.31 6.04 -1.88
CA HIS A 53 7.12 6.15 -0.66
C HIS A 53 7.84 7.50 -0.54
N ARG A 54 8.40 8.00 -1.65
CA ARG A 54 9.12 9.27 -1.68
C ARG A 54 8.21 10.50 -1.61
N ARG A 55 7.00 10.37 -2.15
CA ARG A 55 6.01 11.46 -2.17
C ARG A 55 5.48 11.77 -0.78
N PHE A 56 5.34 10.77 0.10
CA PHE A 56 4.71 10.91 1.40
C PHE A 56 5.69 10.68 2.54
N PRO A 57 6.28 11.77 3.11
CA PRO A 57 7.27 11.66 4.20
C PRO A 57 6.80 10.88 5.43
N VAL A 58 5.48 10.84 5.67
CA VAL A 58 4.88 10.05 6.75
C VAL A 58 5.20 8.55 6.64
N LEU A 59 5.47 8.04 5.45
CA LEU A 59 5.85 6.63 5.25
C LEU A 59 7.25 6.34 5.82
N ALA A 60 8.16 7.32 5.83
CA ALA A 60 9.47 7.18 6.42
C ALA A 60 9.45 7.38 7.95
N MET A 61 8.76 8.44 8.44
CA MET A 61 8.90 8.93 9.82
C MET A 61 7.63 8.84 10.66
N GLY A 62 6.48 8.53 10.06
CA GLY A 62 5.18 8.52 10.75
C GLY A 62 5.00 7.31 11.67
N SER A 63 4.08 7.47 12.61
CA SER A 63 3.60 6.39 13.47
C SER A 63 2.87 5.32 12.66
N LEU A 64 2.73 4.13 13.22
CA LEU A 64 1.97 3.04 12.66
C LEU A 64 0.83 2.64 13.59
N LYS A 65 -0.36 2.43 13.04
CA LYS A 65 -1.51 1.89 13.75
C LYS A 65 -2.24 0.87 12.89
N PHE A 66 -2.47 -0.34 13.41
CA PHE A 66 -3.39 -1.29 12.77
C PHE A 66 -4.81 -0.76 12.89
N LEU A 67 -5.54 -0.78 11.78
CA LEU A 67 -6.91 -0.28 11.67
C LEU A 67 -7.90 -1.43 11.53
N HIS A 68 -7.54 -2.47 10.79
CA HIS A 68 -8.29 -3.71 10.63
C HIS A 68 -7.33 -4.86 10.39
N HIS A 69 -7.61 -6.01 10.98
CA HIS A 69 -6.91 -7.24 10.65
C HIS A 69 -7.83 -8.44 10.88
N ASP A 70 -7.89 -9.30 9.91
CA ASP A 70 -8.41 -10.65 10.02
C ASP A 70 -7.41 -11.63 9.39
N TYR A 71 -7.84 -12.85 9.10
CA TYR A 71 -6.95 -13.86 8.52
C TYR A 71 -6.42 -13.48 7.12
N ASN A 72 -7.14 -12.66 6.37
CA ASN A 72 -6.81 -12.37 4.96
C ASN A 72 -6.79 -10.88 4.62
N VAL A 73 -7.40 -10.01 5.44
CA VAL A 73 -7.43 -8.57 5.22
C VAL A 73 -6.60 -7.88 6.27
N LEU A 74 -5.69 -7.04 5.81
CA LEU A 74 -4.86 -6.21 6.66
C LEU A 74 -5.05 -4.74 6.29
N SER A 75 -5.34 -3.89 7.27
CA SER A 75 -5.28 -2.45 7.10
C SER A 75 -4.49 -1.80 8.21
N TYR A 76 -3.67 -0.83 7.85
CA TYR A 76 -2.94 0.01 8.79
C TYR A 76 -2.81 1.44 8.29
N GLY A 77 -2.65 2.35 9.22
CA GLY A 77 -2.36 3.76 8.96
C GLY A 77 -0.91 4.09 9.31
N ARG A 78 -0.27 4.90 8.45
CA ARG A 78 0.94 5.64 8.73
C ARG A 78 0.52 7.11 8.90
N PHE A 79 0.90 7.75 9.99
CA PHE A 79 0.38 9.07 10.30
C PHE A 79 1.32 9.91 11.17
N ASN A 80 1.18 11.20 11.06
CA ASN A 80 1.67 12.23 11.95
C ASN A 80 0.56 13.27 12.19
N GLN A 81 0.88 14.46 12.64
CA GLN A 81 -0.10 15.52 12.92
C GLN A 81 -0.69 16.15 11.65
N GLU A 82 -0.01 16.06 10.52
CA GLU A 82 -0.33 16.76 9.27
C GLU A 82 -0.82 15.82 8.18
N GLU A 83 -0.38 14.56 8.20
CA GLU A 83 -0.52 13.66 7.07
C GLU A 83 -0.89 12.24 7.52
N GLN A 84 -1.76 11.59 6.78
CA GLN A 84 -2.16 10.21 6.97
C GLN A 84 -2.07 9.43 5.64
N VAL A 85 -1.48 8.24 5.71
CA VAL A 85 -1.54 7.24 4.64
C VAL A 85 -2.20 5.99 5.19
N ILE A 86 -3.26 5.54 4.52
CA ILE A 86 -4.00 4.32 4.86
C ILE A 86 -3.67 3.26 3.83
N VAL A 87 -3.26 2.10 4.30
CA VAL A 87 -2.95 0.95 3.45
C VAL A 87 -3.92 -0.17 3.76
N ILE A 88 -4.48 -0.78 2.71
CA ILE A 88 -5.43 -1.87 2.83
C ILE A 88 -5.02 -2.97 1.86
N ILE A 89 -4.91 -4.20 2.36
CA ILE A 89 -4.52 -5.39 1.58
C ILE A 89 -5.60 -6.44 1.73
N ASN A 90 -6.10 -6.96 0.62
CA ASN A 90 -6.94 -8.15 0.55
C ASN A 90 -6.14 -9.31 -0.05
N ASN A 91 -5.84 -10.32 0.76
CA ASN A 91 -5.16 -11.55 0.33
C ASN A 91 -6.15 -12.71 0.04
N ARG A 92 -7.45 -12.40 -0.13
CA ARG A 92 -8.47 -13.36 -0.57
C ARG A 92 -8.57 -13.37 -2.07
N ASN A 93 -8.90 -14.54 -2.63
CA ASN A 93 -9.24 -14.67 -4.04
C ASN A 93 -10.75 -14.38 -4.31
N GLU A 94 -11.32 -13.45 -3.54
CA GLU A 94 -12.70 -12.99 -3.64
C GLU A 94 -12.83 -11.51 -3.26
N ARG A 95 -13.92 -10.88 -3.67
CA ARG A 95 -14.24 -9.51 -3.21
C ARG A 95 -14.60 -9.52 -1.73
N VAL A 96 -14.16 -8.50 -1.03
CA VAL A 96 -14.43 -8.32 0.40
C VAL A 96 -14.90 -6.89 0.64
N HIS A 97 -16.05 -6.74 1.30
CA HIS A 97 -16.47 -5.45 1.84
C HIS A 97 -15.77 -5.19 3.17
N VAL A 98 -15.26 -3.98 3.38
CA VAL A 98 -14.57 -3.60 4.61
C VAL A 98 -15.03 -2.24 5.12
N GLU A 99 -15.10 -2.12 6.44
CA GLU A 99 -15.27 -0.87 7.18
C GLU A 99 -13.99 -0.60 7.98
N ILE A 100 -13.26 0.42 7.60
CA ILE A 100 -11.95 0.73 8.19
C ILE A 100 -12.05 1.98 9.05
N PRO A 101 -11.78 1.90 10.36
CA PRO A 101 -11.86 3.04 11.29
C PRO A 101 -10.64 3.96 11.14
N VAL A 102 -10.59 4.74 10.04
CA VAL A 102 -9.46 5.65 9.73
C VAL A 102 -9.30 6.76 10.78
N TRP A 103 -10.34 7.05 11.58
CA TRP A 103 -10.25 7.98 12.69
C TRP A 103 -9.20 7.60 13.75
N LEU A 104 -8.78 6.34 13.80
CA LEU A 104 -7.69 5.87 14.67
C LEU A 104 -6.32 6.49 14.32
N THR A 105 -6.19 7.13 13.18
CA THR A 105 -4.99 7.88 12.75
C THR A 105 -5.07 9.38 13.05
N GLY A 106 -6.07 9.82 13.84
CA GLY A 106 -6.27 11.22 14.18
C GLY A 106 -7.30 11.94 13.30
N ILE A 107 -7.88 11.28 12.31
CA ILE A 107 -8.92 11.86 11.44
C ILE A 107 -10.17 12.19 12.27
N ASN A 108 -10.66 13.42 12.11
CA ASN A 108 -11.81 13.92 12.87
C ASN A 108 -13.09 13.17 12.50
N ARG A 109 -13.84 12.71 13.53
CA ARG A 109 -15.12 12.01 13.37
C ARG A 109 -16.32 12.94 13.18
N SER A 110 -16.15 14.23 13.40
CA SER A 110 -17.27 15.20 13.32
C SER A 110 -17.56 15.67 11.89
N SER A 111 -16.74 15.25 10.92
CA SER A 111 -16.86 15.65 9.52
C SER A 111 -16.68 14.45 8.59
N VAL A 112 -17.00 14.65 7.32
CA VAL A 112 -16.65 13.71 6.26
C VAL A 112 -15.20 13.94 5.88
N ALA A 113 -14.34 12.97 6.16
CA ALA A 113 -12.95 13.04 5.72
C ALA A 113 -12.85 12.63 4.24
N LYS A 114 -12.03 13.34 3.50
CA LYS A 114 -11.69 13.03 2.12
C LYS A 114 -10.30 12.41 2.08
N LEU A 115 -10.20 11.26 1.44
CA LEU A 115 -8.95 10.56 1.18
C LEU A 115 -8.75 10.44 -0.32
N THR A 116 -7.54 10.59 -0.78
CA THR A 116 -7.17 10.37 -2.18
C THR A 116 -6.55 8.99 -2.32
N GLN A 117 -7.17 8.11 -3.10
CA GLN A 117 -6.50 6.89 -3.55
C GLN A 117 -5.34 7.32 -4.45
N VAL A 118 -4.13 6.95 -4.09
CA VAL A 118 -2.90 7.30 -4.82
C VAL A 118 -2.27 6.10 -5.52
N PHE A 119 -2.70 4.91 -5.12
CA PHE A 119 -2.26 3.65 -5.72
C PHE A 119 -3.28 2.55 -5.46
N ALA A 120 -3.51 1.71 -6.45
CA ALA A 120 -4.28 0.48 -6.32
C ALA A 120 -3.68 -0.63 -7.17
N THR A 121 -3.75 -1.87 -6.69
CA THR A 121 -3.33 -3.06 -7.43
C THR A 121 -4.30 -4.21 -7.18
N ASP A 122 -4.41 -5.11 -8.15
CA ASP A 122 -5.17 -6.34 -8.05
C ASP A 122 -4.49 -7.48 -8.82
N ALA A 123 -5.19 -8.57 -9.08
CA ALA A 123 -4.66 -9.72 -9.83
C ALA A 123 -4.38 -9.42 -11.31
N VAL A 124 -4.86 -8.31 -11.84
CA VAL A 124 -4.72 -7.94 -13.27
C VAL A 124 -3.60 -6.94 -13.49
N GLY A 125 -3.37 -6.06 -12.53
CA GLY A 125 -2.34 -5.02 -12.66
C GLY A 125 -2.40 -3.97 -11.56
N PHE A 126 -1.96 -2.75 -11.89
CA PHE A 126 -1.96 -1.63 -10.95
C PHE A 126 -2.30 -0.31 -11.63
N SER A 127 -2.71 0.67 -10.83
CA SER A 127 -3.02 2.03 -11.26
C SER A 127 -2.57 3.04 -10.22
N SER A 128 -1.97 4.14 -10.67
CA SER A 128 -1.67 5.34 -9.89
C SER A 128 -2.66 6.48 -10.19
N GLU A 129 -3.83 6.16 -10.76
CA GLU A 129 -4.89 7.13 -10.99
C GLU A 129 -5.49 7.60 -9.66
N GLU A 130 -5.48 8.90 -9.44
CA GLU A 130 -6.01 9.48 -8.21
C GLU A 130 -7.54 9.51 -8.22
N LYS A 131 -8.13 9.07 -7.11
CA LYS A 131 -9.57 9.06 -6.89
C LYS A 131 -9.89 9.54 -5.47
N GLU A 132 -10.80 10.50 -5.34
CA GLU A 132 -11.29 10.92 -4.04
C GLU A 132 -12.28 9.90 -3.50
N ILE A 133 -12.13 9.54 -2.23
CA ILE A 133 -12.99 8.64 -1.49
C ILE A 133 -13.36 9.30 -0.16
N GLU A 134 -14.63 9.28 0.18
CA GLU A 134 -15.13 9.85 1.43
C GLU A 134 -15.14 8.82 2.56
N ALA A 135 -14.85 9.28 3.77
CA ALA A 135 -14.93 8.50 5.01
C ALA A 135 -15.80 9.27 6.04
N PRO A 136 -17.13 9.10 5.98
CA PRO A 136 -18.06 9.72 6.92
C PRO A 136 -17.76 9.29 8.36
N ALA A 137 -17.75 10.22 9.29
CA ALA A 137 -17.44 9.97 10.70
C ALA A 137 -16.09 9.23 10.93
N GLY A 138 -15.17 9.34 9.97
CA GLY A 138 -13.88 8.66 10.03
C GLY A 138 -13.96 7.15 9.81
N ILE A 139 -15.04 6.65 9.19
CA ILE A 139 -15.18 5.26 8.76
C ILE A 139 -15.07 5.22 7.23
N LEU A 140 -14.08 4.50 6.73
CA LEU A 140 -13.93 4.25 5.30
C LEU A 140 -14.61 2.93 4.96
N GLU A 141 -15.62 2.99 4.10
CA GLU A 141 -16.30 1.83 3.55
C GLU A 141 -15.85 1.60 2.11
N MET A 142 -15.43 0.39 1.77
CA MET A 142 -15.07 0.06 0.40
C MET A 142 -15.12 -1.44 0.10
N ASP A 143 -15.30 -1.75 -1.19
CA ASP A 143 -15.20 -3.10 -1.72
C ASP A 143 -13.79 -3.32 -2.28
N LEU A 144 -13.08 -4.26 -1.71
CA LEU A 144 -11.76 -4.68 -2.16
C LEU A 144 -11.88 -5.76 -3.25
N LEU A 145 -11.12 -5.61 -4.32
CA LEU A 145 -10.98 -6.65 -5.33
C LEU A 145 -10.22 -7.87 -4.80
N PRO A 146 -10.34 -9.04 -5.42
CA PRO A 146 -9.50 -10.18 -5.09
C PRO A 146 -8.01 -9.85 -5.21
N LEU A 147 -7.19 -10.35 -4.27
CA LEU A 147 -5.72 -10.20 -4.27
C LEU A 147 -5.27 -8.77 -4.54
N SER A 148 -5.85 -7.82 -3.81
CA SER A 148 -5.69 -6.39 -4.06
C SER A 148 -4.98 -5.65 -2.93
N GLY A 149 -4.41 -4.50 -3.29
CA GLY A 149 -3.85 -3.53 -2.36
C GLY A 149 -4.24 -2.12 -2.74
N VAL A 150 -4.56 -1.30 -1.75
CA VAL A 150 -4.95 0.11 -1.95
C VAL A 150 -4.14 0.98 -1.00
N VAL A 151 -3.64 2.10 -1.51
CA VAL A 151 -2.97 3.14 -0.73
C VAL A 151 -3.76 4.44 -0.88
N LEU A 152 -4.21 4.97 0.25
CA LEU A 152 -4.95 6.22 0.33
C LEU A 152 -4.12 7.23 1.10
N HIS A 153 -4.21 8.48 0.70
CA HIS A 153 -3.52 9.60 1.34
C HIS A 153 -4.51 10.68 1.77
N ARG A 154 -4.23 11.33 2.88
CA ARG A 154 -4.89 12.54 3.34
C ARG A 154 -3.84 13.50 3.91
N CYS A 155 -3.93 14.77 3.51
CA CYS A 155 -3.27 15.89 4.16
C CYS A 155 -4.33 16.74 4.87
N GLU A 156 -4.07 17.20 6.08
CA GLU A 156 -4.91 18.22 6.71
C GLU A 156 -4.66 19.56 6.02
N GLU A 157 -5.74 20.22 5.60
CA GLU A 157 -5.72 21.60 5.11
C GLU A 157 -5.58 22.59 6.26
#